data_d72f525e599557f67f3ca5945eb1e63f
#
_entry.id   d72f525e599557f67f3ca5945eb1e63f
#
_cell.length_a   1.000
_cell.length_b   1.000
_cell.length_c   1.000
_cell.angle_alpha   90.00
_cell.angle_beta   90.00
_cell.angle_gamma   90.00
#
_symmetry.space_group_name_H-M   'P 1'
#
loop_
_entity.id
_entity.type
_entity.pdbx_description
1 polymer ?
#
loop_
_entity_poly.entity_id
_entity_poly.type
_entity_poly.pdbx_seq_one_letter_code
_entity_poly.pdbx_strand_id
1 'polypeptide(L)'
;VVGLMKNEDMSDENNLFLRMDESPFRFQVFKGSENKYSKGGFEVANKEDFEDATKQLFDLGIAFHDEGEDLAKVRCVKELISFNDPAGNSLELFYGRDIDKNEFKSSQDISGFVTHGLGLGHLVFGTLEAEAAHDFYTQVMEFGDSDIMRMRFTPDPNDPESVIYFMHCDNPRHHTVGIMLAPTPPSGLIHAMVEVETAEQVVDAMDRATSNNIHISSTLGRHMNDKMFSFYMQTPAGFMLEFGYDGIQPDWDVHETTNSEAPSYWGHEFNMPEA
;
A
#
# COMPACT_ATOMS: atom_id res chain seq x y z
N VAL A 1 -6.17 6.21 -16.61
CA VAL A 1 -6.43 7.21 -15.55
C VAL A 1 -5.19 7.40 -14.70
N VAL A 2 -4.70 6.34 -14.07
CA VAL A 2 -3.59 6.38 -13.10
C VAL A 2 -2.22 6.64 -13.76
N GLY A 3 -2.02 6.23 -15.01
CA GLY A 3 -0.76 6.43 -15.73
C GLY A 3 0.26 5.30 -15.58
N LEU A 4 -0.15 4.17 -15.04
CA LEU A 4 0.69 2.97 -15.01
C LEU A 4 1.02 2.48 -16.42
N MET A 5 2.21 1.93 -16.62
CA MET A 5 2.65 1.35 -17.88
C MET A 5 2.46 -0.16 -17.87
N LYS A 6 1.78 -0.70 -18.88
CA LYS A 6 1.69 -2.15 -19.04
C LYS A 6 3.05 -2.72 -19.41
N ASN A 7 3.47 -3.78 -18.73
CA ASN A 7 4.60 -4.60 -19.18
C ASN A 7 4.08 -5.58 -20.24
N GLU A 8 4.36 -5.30 -21.51
CA GLU A 8 3.85 -6.10 -22.64
C GLU A 8 4.49 -7.48 -22.69
N ASP A 9 5.74 -7.62 -22.26
CA ASP A 9 6.48 -8.89 -22.29
C ASP A 9 5.98 -9.89 -21.23
N MET A 10 5.47 -9.38 -20.12
CA MET A 10 4.97 -10.21 -19.01
C MET A 10 3.46 -10.42 -19.02
N SER A 11 2.71 -9.49 -19.66
CA SER A 11 1.24 -9.54 -19.64
C SER A 11 0.67 -10.50 -20.67
N ASP A 12 -0.37 -11.24 -20.30
CA ASP A 12 -1.10 -12.15 -21.16
C ASP A 12 -2.63 -11.96 -21.02
N GLU A 13 -3.44 -12.88 -21.52
CA GLU A 13 -4.90 -12.80 -21.43
C GLU A 13 -5.45 -12.99 -20.02
N ASN A 14 -4.66 -13.52 -19.09
CA ASN A 14 -5.05 -13.83 -17.72
C ASN A 14 -4.34 -12.95 -16.68
N ASN A 15 -3.22 -12.32 -17.07
CA ASN A 15 -2.37 -11.53 -16.18
C ASN A 15 -2.01 -10.20 -16.81
N LEU A 16 -2.20 -9.12 -16.06
CA LEU A 16 -1.77 -7.78 -16.41
C LEU A 16 -0.74 -7.31 -15.40
N PHE A 17 0.48 -7.08 -15.86
CA PHE A 17 1.57 -6.54 -15.05
C PHE A 17 1.75 -5.06 -15.35
N LEU A 18 1.71 -4.23 -14.30
CA LEU A 18 1.72 -2.77 -14.41
C LEU A 18 2.92 -2.20 -13.68
N ARG A 19 3.66 -1.36 -14.39
CA ARG A 19 4.87 -0.68 -13.93
C ARG A 19 4.58 0.74 -13.48
N MET A 20 5.41 1.23 -12.55
CA MET A 20 5.46 2.61 -12.07
C MET A 20 6.86 3.22 -12.20
N ASP A 21 7.87 2.38 -12.33
CA ASP A 21 9.29 2.72 -12.28
C ASP A 21 10.14 1.69 -13.07
N GLU A 22 11.40 1.53 -12.69
CA GLU A 22 12.32 0.55 -13.25
C GLU A 22 12.01 -0.90 -12.88
N SER A 23 11.07 -1.14 -11.96
CA SER A 23 10.64 -2.52 -11.63
C SER A 23 9.91 -3.16 -12.81
N PRO A 24 10.05 -4.47 -13.02
CA PRO A 24 9.27 -5.20 -14.02
C PRO A 24 7.77 -5.04 -13.83
N PHE A 25 7.31 -4.92 -12.59
CA PHE A 25 5.95 -4.51 -12.22
C PHE A 25 5.87 -4.05 -10.76
N ARG A 26 4.81 -3.32 -10.44
CA ARG A 26 4.39 -2.98 -9.07
C ARG A 26 3.00 -3.51 -8.75
N PHE A 27 2.15 -3.65 -9.77
CA PHE A 27 0.84 -4.27 -9.65
C PHE A 27 0.73 -5.44 -10.61
N GLN A 28 0.22 -6.56 -10.10
CA GLN A 28 -0.28 -7.65 -10.91
C GLN A 28 -1.80 -7.73 -10.75
N VAL A 29 -2.52 -7.64 -11.86
CA VAL A 29 -3.96 -7.90 -11.93
C VAL A 29 -4.15 -9.19 -12.69
N PHE A 30 -4.83 -10.16 -12.11
CA PHE A 30 -5.06 -11.46 -12.72
C PHE A 30 -6.52 -11.87 -12.62
N LYS A 31 -6.95 -12.71 -13.54
CA LYS A 31 -8.31 -13.26 -13.53
C LYS A 31 -8.52 -14.13 -12.30
N GLY A 32 -9.56 -13.81 -11.53
CA GLY A 32 -9.98 -14.54 -10.35
C GLY A 32 -11.49 -14.75 -10.34
N SER A 33 -11.99 -15.50 -9.38
CA SER A 33 -13.43 -15.68 -9.13
C SER A 33 -14.06 -14.48 -8.44
N GLU A 34 -13.26 -13.62 -7.83
CA GLU A 34 -13.70 -12.45 -7.07
C GLU A 34 -12.81 -11.26 -7.39
N ASN A 35 -13.38 -10.07 -7.29
CA ASN A 35 -12.65 -8.81 -7.38
C ASN A 35 -12.16 -8.43 -5.99
N LYS A 36 -10.87 -8.66 -5.70
CA LYS A 36 -10.30 -8.33 -4.39
C LYS A 36 -8.77 -8.23 -4.44
N TYR A 37 -8.20 -7.65 -3.39
CA TYR A 37 -6.79 -7.75 -3.05
C TYR A 37 -6.39 -9.23 -2.90
N SER A 38 -5.19 -9.57 -3.36
CA SER A 38 -4.66 -10.91 -3.24
C SER A 38 -3.48 -10.98 -2.28
N LYS A 39 -2.42 -10.21 -2.54
CA LYS A 39 -1.18 -10.23 -1.76
C LYS A 39 -0.47 -8.89 -1.79
N GLY A 40 0.26 -8.57 -0.70
CA GLY A 40 1.25 -7.48 -0.64
C GLY A 40 2.65 -8.04 -0.52
N GLY A 41 3.60 -7.47 -1.28
CA GLY A 41 4.99 -7.90 -1.26
C GLY A 41 5.89 -6.89 -0.58
N PHE A 42 6.76 -7.36 0.33
CA PHE A 42 7.79 -6.59 1.01
C PHE A 42 9.17 -7.04 0.55
N GLU A 43 10.04 -6.10 0.23
CA GLU A 43 11.41 -6.35 -0.18
C GLU A 43 12.37 -6.10 0.99
N VAL A 44 13.25 -7.07 1.27
CA VAL A 44 14.41 -6.87 2.14
C VAL A 44 15.65 -6.60 1.29
N ALA A 45 16.65 -5.96 1.89
CA ALA A 45 17.77 -5.41 1.13
C ALA A 45 18.65 -6.45 0.43
N ASN A 46 18.80 -7.63 1.02
CA ASN A 46 19.72 -8.65 0.54
C ASN A 46 19.35 -10.06 1.05
N LYS A 47 20.16 -11.04 0.67
CA LYS A 47 19.95 -12.45 1.04
C LYS A 47 20.12 -12.70 2.55
N GLU A 48 21.03 -12.04 3.22
CA GLU A 48 21.28 -12.21 4.66
C GLU A 48 20.05 -11.75 5.44
N ASP A 49 19.51 -10.57 5.12
CA ASP A 49 18.27 -10.06 5.74
C ASP A 49 17.07 -10.97 5.45
N PHE A 50 17.02 -11.58 4.26
CA PHE A 50 15.96 -12.54 3.90
C PHE A 50 16.04 -13.82 4.73
N GLU A 51 17.26 -14.38 4.91
CA GLU A 51 17.49 -15.58 5.73
C GLU A 51 17.20 -15.28 7.21
N ASP A 52 17.58 -14.11 7.72
CA ASP A 52 17.32 -13.70 9.10
C ASP A 52 15.82 -13.51 9.36
N ALA A 53 15.11 -12.83 8.47
CA ALA A 53 13.65 -12.67 8.57
C ALA A 53 12.90 -14.02 8.49
N THR A 54 13.34 -14.91 7.59
CA THR A 54 12.77 -16.26 7.48
C THR A 54 13.01 -17.07 8.76
N LYS A 55 14.21 -16.96 9.32
CA LYS A 55 14.55 -17.60 10.59
C LYS A 55 13.71 -17.05 11.74
N GLN A 56 13.48 -15.74 11.79
CA GLN A 56 12.65 -15.09 12.81
C GLN A 56 11.20 -15.60 12.75
N LEU A 57 10.61 -15.69 11.57
CA LEU A 57 9.27 -16.28 11.39
C LEU A 57 9.23 -17.72 11.92
N PHE A 58 10.26 -18.53 11.59
CA PHE A 58 10.36 -19.91 12.08
C PHE A 58 10.48 -19.98 13.61
N ASP A 59 11.37 -19.19 14.20
CA ASP A 59 11.62 -19.19 15.67
C ASP A 59 10.38 -18.74 16.45
N LEU A 60 9.56 -17.85 15.87
CA LEU A 60 8.28 -17.40 16.44
C LEU A 60 7.10 -18.34 16.15
N GLY A 61 7.33 -19.43 15.39
CA GLY A 61 6.28 -20.40 15.04
C GLY A 61 5.25 -19.89 14.05
N ILE A 62 5.60 -18.84 13.28
CA ILE A 62 4.75 -18.30 12.23
C ILE A 62 4.88 -19.19 10.99
N ALA A 63 3.76 -19.72 10.52
CA ALA A 63 3.75 -20.56 9.34
C ALA A 63 4.03 -19.73 8.08
N PHE A 64 5.00 -20.17 7.30
CA PHE A 64 5.30 -19.60 5.98
C PHE A 64 5.54 -20.71 4.95
N HIS A 65 5.49 -20.35 3.68
CA HIS A 65 5.71 -21.25 2.57
C HIS A 65 6.83 -20.71 1.68
N ASP A 66 7.83 -21.56 1.39
CA ASP A 66 8.83 -21.28 0.35
C ASP A 66 8.16 -21.50 -1.01
N GLU A 67 8.04 -20.45 -1.79
CA GLU A 67 7.30 -20.46 -3.07
C GLU A 67 8.12 -21.05 -4.23
N GLY A 68 9.43 -21.24 -4.02
CA GLY A 68 10.33 -21.85 -4.97
C GLY A 68 10.67 -20.99 -6.20
N GLU A 69 11.54 -21.54 -7.04
CA GLU A 69 12.12 -20.82 -8.19
C GLU A 69 11.09 -20.39 -9.25
N ASP A 70 10.02 -21.15 -9.45
CA ASP A 70 9.06 -20.85 -10.53
C ASP A 70 8.26 -19.60 -10.21
N LEU A 71 7.78 -19.43 -8.97
CA LEU A 71 7.09 -18.20 -8.57
C LEU A 71 8.08 -17.04 -8.45
N ALA A 72 9.31 -17.28 -7.97
CA ALA A 72 10.34 -16.24 -7.92
C ALA A 72 10.62 -15.65 -9.32
N LYS A 73 10.67 -16.47 -10.35
CA LYS A 73 10.79 -15.99 -11.74
C LYS A 73 9.60 -15.15 -12.19
N VAL A 74 8.37 -15.56 -11.84
CA VAL A 74 7.15 -14.79 -12.17
C VAL A 74 7.15 -13.44 -11.42
N ARG A 75 7.66 -13.42 -10.18
CA ARG A 75 7.80 -12.18 -9.37
C ARG A 75 9.00 -11.33 -9.76
N CYS A 76 9.90 -11.86 -10.62
CA CYS A 76 11.16 -11.20 -11.01
C CYS A 76 12.03 -10.87 -9.79
N VAL A 77 12.18 -11.85 -8.88
CA VAL A 77 12.97 -11.77 -7.65
C VAL A 77 13.90 -12.96 -7.51
N LYS A 78 14.83 -12.93 -6.57
CA LYS A 78 15.77 -14.05 -6.36
C LYS A 78 15.13 -15.18 -5.58
N GLU A 79 14.55 -14.89 -4.44
CA GLU A 79 13.85 -15.84 -3.58
C GLU A 79 12.66 -15.12 -2.92
N LEU A 80 11.61 -15.88 -2.58
CA LEU A 80 10.47 -15.34 -1.83
C LEU A 80 9.81 -16.44 -1.00
N ILE A 81 9.22 -15.99 0.09
CA ILE A 81 8.30 -16.77 0.93
C ILE A 81 6.94 -16.08 1.00
N SER A 82 5.89 -16.85 1.29
CA SER A 82 4.57 -16.29 1.60
C SER A 82 4.10 -16.71 2.99
N PHE A 83 3.35 -15.85 3.64
CA PHE A 83 2.76 -16.04 4.96
C PHE A 83 1.54 -15.15 5.11
N ASN A 84 0.84 -15.27 6.22
CA ASN A 84 -0.28 -14.39 6.54
C ASN A 84 0.01 -13.61 7.83
N ASP A 85 -0.47 -12.36 7.87
CA ASP A 85 -0.54 -11.63 9.13
C ASP A 85 -1.67 -12.16 10.03
N PRO A 86 -1.79 -11.73 11.29
CA PRO A 86 -2.84 -12.17 12.21
C PRO A 86 -4.26 -11.86 11.75
N ALA A 87 -4.44 -10.86 10.87
CA ALA A 87 -5.73 -10.53 10.27
C ALA A 87 -6.09 -11.41 9.06
N GLY A 88 -5.17 -12.29 8.64
CA GLY A 88 -5.34 -13.17 7.49
C GLY A 88 -4.96 -12.54 6.16
N ASN A 89 -4.34 -11.36 6.14
CA ASN A 89 -3.83 -10.76 4.92
C ASN A 89 -2.64 -11.57 4.40
N SER A 90 -2.68 -11.94 3.12
CA SER A 90 -1.59 -12.68 2.49
C SER A 90 -0.45 -11.76 2.10
N LEU A 91 0.75 -12.11 2.51
CA LEU A 91 1.98 -11.34 2.33
C LEU A 91 3.03 -12.18 1.63
N GLU A 92 3.91 -11.52 0.87
CA GLU A 92 5.14 -12.08 0.33
C GLU A 92 6.34 -11.30 0.89
N LEU A 93 7.40 -11.99 1.30
CA LEU A 93 8.70 -11.40 1.61
C LEU A 93 9.70 -11.90 0.60
N PHE A 94 10.50 -11.01 0.03
CA PHE A 94 11.45 -11.36 -1.02
C PHE A 94 12.68 -10.46 -1.00
N TYR A 95 13.70 -10.85 -1.78
CA TYR A 95 14.86 -9.99 -2.05
C TYR A 95 15.29 -10.06 -3.50
N GLY A 96 16.06 -9.06 -3.90
CA GLY A 96 16.78 -9.07 -5.18
C GLY A 96 15.88 -8.96 -6.39
N ARG A 97 14.96 -8.01 -6.36
CA ARG A 97 14.07 -7.66 -7.47
C ARG A 97 14.88 -7.29 -8.71
N ASP A 98 14.46 -7.79 -9.86
CA ASP A 98 15.05 -7.45 -11.15
C ASP A 98 14.73 -5.99 -11.54
N ILE A 99 15.57 -5.44 -12.41
CA ILE A 99 15.35 -4.13 -13.04
C ILE A 99 14.97 -4.38 -14.50
N ASP A 100 13.86 -3.77 -14.94
CA ASP A 100 13.45 -3.84 -16.34
C ASP A 100 14.38 -2.96 -17.20
N LYS A 101 14.74 -3.47 -18.36
CA LYS A 101 15.64 -2.80 -19.31
C LYS A 101 14.95 -1.64 -20.05
N ASN A 102 13.64 -1.67 -20.13
CA ASN A 102 12.86 -0.65 -20.80
C ASN A 102 12.60 0.52 -19.84
N GLU A 103 12.81 1.73 -20.32
CA GLU A 103 12.48 2.93 -19.57
C GLU A 103 10.98 2.95 -19.23
N PHE A 104 10.62 3.35 -18.01
CA PHE A 104 9.23 3.62 -17.66
C PHE A 104 8.75 4.87 -18.41
N LYS A 105 7.58 4.74 -19.04
CA LYS A 105 6.88 5.84 -19.70
C LYS A 105 5.41 5.78 -19.35
N SER A 106 4.93 6.78 -18.63
CA SER A 106 3.51 6.88 -18.32
C SER A 106 2.67 6.98 -19.61
N SER A 107 1.52 6.33 -19.58
CA SER A 107 0.48 6.49 -20.63
C SER A 107 -0.35 7.78 -20.47
N GLN A 108 -0.07 8.56 -19.44
CA GLN A 108 -0.66 9.86 -19.12
C GLN A 108 0.46 10.89 -18.97
N ASP A 109 0.13 12.17 -18.89
CA ASP A 109 1.11 13.24 -18.66
C ASP A 109 1.59 13.23 -17.18
N ILE A 110 2.30 12.17 -16.80
CA ILE A 110 2.91 11.98 -15.48
C ILE A 110 4.41 11.86 -15.71
N SER A 111 5.20 12.71 -15.06
CA SER A 111 6.66 12.71 -15.15
C SER A 111 7.26 11.44 -14.53
N GLY A 112 6.64 10.93 -13.47
CA GLY A 112 7.01 9.70 -12.75
C GLY A 112 6.18 9.51 -11.50
N PHE A 113 6.44 8.38 -10.84
CA PHE A 113 5.95 8.11 -9.50
C PHE A 113 7.08 8.21 -8.49
N VAL A 114 6.77 8.62 -7.27
CA VAL A 114 7.74 8.73 -6.18
C VAL A 114 7.92 7.35 -5.56
N THR A 115 8.79 6.54 -6.17
CA THR A 115 9.05 5.13 -5.80
C THR A 115 10.49 4.86 -5.40
N HIS A 116 11.44 5.69 -5.84
CA HIS A 116 12.87 5.42 -5.66
C HIS A 116 13.27 5.32 -4.18
N GLY A 117 13.61 4.12 -3.73
CA GLY A 117 13.90 3.84 -2.33
C GLY A 117 12.67 3.85 -1.39
N LEU A 118 11.48 4.17 -1.91
CA LEU A 118 10.24 4.33 -1.14
C LEU A 118 9.19 3.24 -1.42
N GLY A 119 9.49 2.32 -2.35
CA GLY A 119 8.54 1.30 -2.77
C GLY A 119 7.36 1.85 -3.57
N LEU A 120 6.30 1.05 -3.69
CA LEU A 120 5.09 1.39 -4.43
C LEU A 120 4.36 2.62 -3.86
N GLY A 121 4.27 2.70 -2.55
CA GLY A 121 3.45 3.60 -1.76
C GLY A 121 3.14 2.96 -0.42
N HIS A 122 1.86 2.94 -0.01
CA HIS A 122 1.43 2.23 1.18
C HIS A 122 0.14 1.41 0.96
N LEU A 123 -0.13 0.50 1.90
CA LEU A 123 -1.36 -0.29 1.98
C LEU A 123 -2.04 -0.03 3.33
N VAL A 124 -3.37 0.08 3.33
CA VAL A 124 -4.15 0.19 4.57
C VAL A 124 -5.17 -0.94 4.64
N PHE A 125 -5.07 -1.72 5.70
CA PHE A 125 -5.95 -2.85 5.99
C PHE A 125 -6.94 -2.50 7.11
N GLY A 126 -8.15 -3.06 7.01
CA GLY A 126 -9.14 -3.05 8.08
C GLY A 126 -9.21 -4.42 8.74
N THR A 127 -9.16 -4.46 10.08
CA THR A 127 -9.34 -5.68 10.85
C THR A 127 -9.88 -5.39 12.25
N LEU A 128 -10.66 -6.31 12.80
CA LEU A 128 -11.07 -6.26 14.21
C LEU A 128 -9.96 -6.72 15.16
N GLU A 129 -8.90 -7.36 14.64
CA GLU A 129 -7.69 -7.79 15.35
C GLU A 129 -6.56 -6.77 15.20
N ALA A 130 -6.87 -5.47 15.26
CA ALA A 130 -5.92 -4.41 14.93
C ALA A 130 -4.69 -4.38 15.86
N GLU A 131 -4.84 -4.67 17.14
CA GLU A 131 -3.71 -4.76 18.10
C GLU A 131 -2.80 -5.94 17.75
N ALA A 132 -3.35 -7.12 17.47
CA ALA A 132 -2.57 -8.30 17.12
C ALA A 132 -1.83 -8.10 15.76
N ALA A 133 -2.47 -7.41 14.81
CA ALA A 133 -1.83 -7.04 13.56
C ALA A 133 -0.72 -6.00 13.78
N HIS A 134 -0.94 -4.97 14.59
CA HIS A 134 0.08 -3.99 14.95
C HIS A 134 1.29 -4.65 15.62
N ASP A 135 1.07 -5.51 16.61
CA ASP A 135 2.13 -6.28 17.28
C ASP A 135 2.93 -7.13 16.27
N PHE A 136 2.26 -7.74 15.31
CA PHE A 136 2.92 -8.52 14.27
C PHE A 136 3.84 -7.63 13.41
N TYR A 137 3.34 -6.50 12.89
CA TYR A 137 4.16 -5.62 12.06
C TYR A 137 5.33 -5.00 12.84
N THR A 138 5.15 -4.66 14.11
CA THR A 138 6.21 -4.04 14.91
C THR A 138 7.21 -5.05 15.48
N GLN A 139 6.77 -6.23 15.95
CA GLN A 139 7.65 -7.17 16.62
C GLN A 139 8.20 -8.28 15.71
N VAL A 140 7.51 -8.57 14.59
CA VAL A 140 7.90 -9.63 13.66
C VAL A 140 8.46 -9.05 12.37
N MET A 141 7.84 -8.01 11.83
CA MET A 141 8.28 -7.34 10.60
C MET A 141 9.21 -6.16 10.87
N GLU A 142 9.48 -5.84 12.15
CA GLU A 142 10.38 -4.78 12.61
C GLU A 142 10.01 -3.38 12.11
N PHE A 143 8.71 -3.13 11.91
CA PHE A 143 8.22 -1.80 11.53
C PHE A 143 8.19 -0.87 12.76
N GLY A 144 8.42 0.42 12.53
CA GLY A 144 8.28 1.46 13.54
C GLY A 144 6.94 2.19 13.44
N ASP A 145 6.42 2.67 14.57
CA ASP A 145 5.24 3.54 14.58
C ASP A 145 5.59 4.95 14.12
N SER A 146 4.86 5.45 13.14
CA SER A 146 4.98 6.83 12.65
C SER A 146 3.92 7.74 13.27
N ASP A 147 2.67 7.27 13.28
CA ASP A 147 1.54 8.00 13.85
C ASP A 147 0.47 7.02 14.35
N ILE A 148 -0.18 7.34 15.45
CA ILE A 148 -1.32 6.57 15.96
C ILE A 148 -2.52 7.52 16.01
N MET A 149 -3.46 7.33 15.10
CA MET A 149 -4.68 8.14 15.04
C MET A 149 -5.81 7.45 15.78
N ARG A 150 -6.51 8.20 16.63
CA ARG A 150 -7.73 7.75 17.30
C ARG A 150 -8.89 8.65 16.89
N MET A 151 -9.96 8.04 16.41
CA MET A 151 -11.11 8.79 15.89
C MET A 151 -12.42 8.05 16.09
N ARG A 152 -13.52 8.80 16.06
CA ARG A 152 -14.88 8.24 15.93
C ARG A 152 -15.43 8.59 14.58
N PHE A 153 -16.08 7.62 13.95
CA PHE A 153 -16.71 7.84 12.64
C PHE A 153 -18.00 8.66 12.72
N THR A 154 -18.57 8.77 13.90
CA THR A 154 -19.75 9.59 14.14
C THR A 154 -19.50 10.60 15.26
N PRO A 155 -20.28 11.69 15.34
CA PRO A 155 -20.16 12.65 16.42
C PRO A 155 -20.73 12.14 17.77
N ASP A 156 -21.32 10.93 17.84
CA ASP A 156 -21.84 10.37 19.09
C ASP A 156 -20.67 9.94 20.00
N PRO A 157 -20.53 10.52 21.20
CA PRO A 157 -19.46 10.16 22.11
C PRO A 157 -19.58 8.73 22.68
N ASN A 158 -20.72 8.06 22.48
CA ASN A 158 -20.91 6.68 22.89
C ASN A 158 -20.50 5.67 21.82
N ASP A 159 -20.26 6.11 20.60
CA ASP A 159 -19.75 5.23 19.56
C ASP A 159 -18.32 4.79 19.88
N PRO A 160 -17.94 3.55 19.52
CA PRO A 160 -16.61 3.06 19.77
C PRO A 160 -15.58 3.91 19.03
N GLU A 161 -14.46 4.16 19.69
CA GLU A 161 -13.31 4.78 19.06
C GLU A 161 -12.61 3.76 18.17
N SER A 162 -12.26 4.15 16.97
CA SER A 162 -11.38 3.42 16.08
C SER A 162 -9.95 3.92 16.25
N VAL A 163 -8.98 3.02 16.06
CA VAL A 163 -7.57 3.36 16.02
C VAL A 163 -7.03 3.01 14.63
N ILE A 164 -6.10 3.83 14.14
CA ILE A 164 -5.30 3.53 12.95
C ILE A 164 -3.83 3.61 13.37
N TYR A 165 -3.10 2.52 13.21
CA TYR A 165 -1.66 2.46 13.36
C TYR A 165 -1.00 2.69 12.01
N PHE A 166 -0.21 3.74 11.88
CA PHE A 166 0.60 4.03 10.68
C PHE A 166 2.04 3.65 10.96
N MET A 167 2.57 2.70 10.19
CA MET A 167 3.87 2.09 10.45
C MET A 167 4.80 2.20 9.24
N HIS A 168 6.06 2.55 9.51
CA HIS A 168 7.13 2.63 8.52
C HIS A 168 8.04 1.41 8.59
N CYS A 169 8.64 1.06 7.47
CA CYS A 169 9.80 0.16 7.40
C CYS A 169 11.08 0.98 7.16
N ASP A 170 12.20 0.31 6.88
CA ASP A 170 13.50 0.98 6.66
C ASP A 170 13.55 1.75 5.32
N ASN A 171 12.70 2.76 5.22
CA ASN A 171 12.72 3.75 4.15
C ASN A 171 12.12 5.08 4.67
N PRO A 172 12.37 6.23 4.00
CA PRO A 172 11.88 7.52 4.49
C PRO A 172 10.39 7.81 4.25
N ARG A 173 9.57 6.90 3.71
CA ARG A 173 8.13 7.11 3.59
C ARG A 173 7.48 7.11 4.96
N HIS A 174 6.62 8.10 5.25
CA HIS A 174 5.95 8.24 6.55
C HIS A 174 5.31 6.94 7.03
N HIS A 175 4.65 6.19 6.15
CA HIS A 175 4.17 4.85 6.47
C HIS A 175 4.10 3.97 5.22
N THR A 176 4.32 2.70 5.42
CA THR A 176 4.25 1.65 4.40
C THR A 176 3.00 0.78 4.59
N VAL A 177 2.58 0.62 5.85
CA VAL A 177 1.37 -0.10 6.25
C VAL A 177 0.56 0.74 7.22
N GLY A 178 -0.76 0.76 7.01
CA GLY A 178 -1.74 1.23 7.96
C GLY A 178 -2.66 0.08 8.40
N ILE A 179 -2.89 -0.04 9.71
CA ILE A 179 -3.84 -1.01 10.28
C ILE A 179 -4.95 -0.25 10.99
N MET A 180 -6.16 -0.40 10.51
CA MET A 180 -7.34 0.27 11.04
C MET A 180 -8.23 -0.71 11.80
N LEU A 181 -8.61 -0.35 13.02
CA LEU A 181 -9.65 -1.08 13.76
C LEU A 181 -11.01 -0.85 13.09
N ALA A 182 -11.34 -1.71 12.14
CA ALA A 182 -12.57 -1.71 11.38
C ALA A 182 -12.84 -3.11 10.82
N PRO A 183 -14.07 -3.47 10.46
CA PRO A 183 -14.32 -4.70 9.75
C PRO A 183 -13.50 -4.76 8.45
N THR A 184 -12.91 -5.92 8.16
CA THR A 184 -12.22 -6.16 6.89
C THR A 184 -13.20 -5.96 5.73
N PRO A 185 -12.91 -5.07 4.77
CA PRO A 185 -13.81 -4.87 3.63
C PRO A 185 -13.83 -6.10 2.72
N PRO A 186 -14.91 -6.35 1.97
CA PRO A 186 -15.00 -7.48 1.03
C PRO A 186 -13.85 -7.54 0.00
N SER A 187 -13.30 -6.39 -0.35
CA SER A 187 -12.12 -6.25 -1.22
C SER A 187 -10.81 -6.72 -0.57
N GLY A 188 -10.79 -7.00 0.73
CA GLY A 188 -9.60 -7.39 1.50
C GLY A 188 -8.64 -6.25 1.84
N LEU A 189 -8.82 -5.07 1.25
CA LEU A 189 -7.96 -3.90 1.43
C LEU A 189 -8.83 -2.65 1.51
N ILE A 190 -8.53 -1.71 2.41
CA ILE A 190 -9.20 -0.40 2.44
C ILE A 190 -8.70 0.43 1.25
N HIS A 191 -7.39 0.65 1.17
CA HIS A 191 -6.78 1.32 0.02
C HIS A 191 -5.31 0.96 -0.18
N ALA A 192 -4.86 1.16 -1.41
CA ALA A 192 -3.45 1.31 -1.76
C ALA A 192 -3.20 2.77 -2.12
N MET A 193 -1.99 3.28 -1.86
CA MET A 193 -1.58 4.63 -2.24
C MET A 193 -0.46 4.60 -3.27
N VAL A 194 -0.52 5.53 -4.21
CA VAL A 194 0.58 5.84 -5.14
C VAL A 194 0.84 7.34 -5.14
N GLU A 195 2.12 7.72 -5.20
CA GLU A 195 2.55 9.11 -5.11
C GLU A 195 3.17 9.58 -6.42
N VAL A 196 2.82 10.80 -6.83
CA VAL A 196 3.36 11.48 -8.01
C VAL A 196 4.16 12.72 -7.62
N GLU A 197 4.84 13.33 -8.60
CA GLU A 197 5.84 14.37 -8.35
C GLU A 197 5.26 15.77 -8.22
N THR A 198 4.00 16.02 -8.63
CA THR A 198 3.38 17.36 -8.56
C THR A 198 1.91 17.33 -8.19
N ALA A 199 1.43 18.43 -7.57
CA ALA A 199 0.02 18.61 -7.24
C ALA A 199 -0.88 18.65 -8.48
N GLU A 200 -0.40 19.20 -9.58
CA GLU A 200 -1.13 19.28 -10.85
C GLU A 200 -1.46 17.86 -11.35
N GLN A 201 -0.52 16.91 -11.23
CA GLN A 201 -0.74 15.53 -11.65
C GLN A 201 -1.84 14.85 -10.82
N VAL A 202 -1.99 15.22 -9.54
CA VAL A 202 -3.08 14.74 -8.67
C VAL A 202 -4.43 15.28 -9.16
N VAL A 203 -4.50 16.58 -9.43
CA VAL A 203 -5.73 17.24 -9.94
C VAL A 203 -6.12 16.65 -11.30
N ASP A 204 -5.17 16.53 -12.22
CA ASP A 204 -5.40 15.95 -13.54
C ASP A 204 -5.86 14.50 -13.48
N ALA A 205 -5.33 13.73 -12.52
CA ALA A 205 -5.78 12.33 -12.31
C ALA A 205 -7.24 12.28 -11.83
N MET A 206 -7.65 13.19 -10.94
CA MET A 206 -9.03 13.29 -10.48
C MET A 206 -9.97 13.69 -11.63
N ASP A 207 -9.56 14.63 -12.50
CA ASP A 207 -10.32 15.02 -13.69
C ASP A 207 -10.44 13.86 -14.68
N ARG A 208 -9.37 13.09 -14.90
CA ARG A 208 -9.41 11.86 -15.72
C ARG A 208 -10.35 10.81 -15.11
N ALA A 209 -10.29 10.59 -13.78
CA ALA A 209 -11.17 9.65 -13.11
C ALA A 209 -12.65 10.04 -13.29
N THR A 210 -12.97 11.30 -13.06
CA THR A 210 -14.32 11.86 -13.22
C THR A 210 -14.80 11.72 -14.67
N SER A 211 -13.96 12.07 -15.64
CA SER A 211 -14.30 11.99 -17.08
C SER A 211 -14.50 10.56 -17.57
N ASN A 212 -13.94 9.57 -16.88
CA ASN A 212 -14.12 8.15 -17.14
C ASN A 212 -15.19 7.49 -16.27
N ASN A 213 -15.99 8.28 -15.53
CA ASN A 213 -17.05 7.81 -14.63
C ASN A 213 -16.55 6.86 -13.53
N ILE A 214 -15.29 7.05 -13.08
CA ILE A 214 -14.75 6.34 -11.93
C ILE A 214 -15.27 7.03 -10.68
N HIS A 215 -15.79 6.25 -9.73
CA HIS A 215 -16.30 6.78 -8.48
C HIS A 215 -15.16 7.42 -7.66
N ILE A 216 -15.35 8.70 -7.29
CA ILE A 216 -14.46 9.42 -6.38
C ILE A 216 -14.93 9.13 -4.95
N SER A 217 -14.16 8.30 -4.25
CA SER A 217 -14.47 7.86 -2.89
C SER A 217 -14.13 8.90 -1.82
N SER A 218 -13.20 9.82 -2.13
CA SER A 218 -12.93 10.98 -1.31
C SER A 218 -12.42 12.13 -2.16
N THR A 219 -12.87 13.34 -1.85
CA THR A 219 -12.46 14.57 -2.52
C THR A 219 -10.98 14.88 -2.29
N LEU A 220 -10.44 15.86 -3.04
CA LEU A 220 -9.12 16.43 -2.73
C LEU A 220 -9.06 16.91 -1.28
N GLY A 221 -7.93 16.64 -0.63
CA GLY A 221 -7.67 17.05 0.72
C GLY A 221 -6.18 17.02 1.08
N ARG A 222 -5.87 17.36 2.31
CA ARG A 222 -4.51 17.24 2.85
C ARG A 222 -4.56 16.56 4.21
N HIS A 223 -3.91 15.41 4.31
CA HIS A 223 -3.83 14.64 5.55
C HIS A 223 -3.10 15.38 6.66
N MET A 224 -3.44 15.06 7.92
CA MET A 224 -2.80 15.65 9.08
C MET A 224 -1.53 14.91 9.46
N ASN A 225 -1.51 13.59 9.37
CA ASN A 225 -0.38 12.74 9.74
C ASN A 225 0.82 12.93 8.81
N ASP A 226 0.72 12.54 7.57
CA ASP A 226 1.80 12.52 6.59
C ASP A 226 1.85 13.72 5.64
N LYS A 227 0.93 14.67 5.78
CA LYS A 227 0.78 15.87 4.93
C LYS A 227 0.46 15.59 3.47
N MET A 228 0.16 14.35 3.10
CA MET A 228 -0.17 13.98 1.74
C MET A 228 -1.34 14.83 1.20
N PHE A 229 -1.15 15.45 0.03
CA PHE A 229 -2.21 16.05 -0.76
C PHE A 229 -2.73 15.01 -1.73
N SER A 230 -3.96 14.55 -1.57
CA SER A 230 -4.46 13.39 -2.29
C SER A 230 -5.97 13.45 -2.52
N PHE A 231 -6.47 12.50 -3.31
CA PHE A 231 -7.86 12.11 -3.40
C PHE A 231 -7.95 10.59 -3.51
N TYR A 232 -9.15 10.04 -3.36
CA TYR A 232 -9.38 8.60 -3.44
C TYR A 232 -10.36 8.24 -4.55
N MET A 233 -10.02 7.23 -5.34
CA MET A 233 -10.90 6.69 -6.38
C MET A 233 -11.11 5.19 -6.19
N GLN A 234 -12.28 4.70 -6.63
CA GLN A 234 -12.60 3.29 -6.57
C GLN A 234 -11.85 2.49 -7.64
N THR A 235 -11.27 1.36 -7.25
CA THR A 235 -10.66 0.41 -8.19
C THR A 235 -11.65 -0.66 -8.64
N PRO A 236 -11.43 -1.33 -9.79
CA PRO A 236 -12.22 -2.49 -10.19
C PRO A 236 -12.16 -3.66 -9.20
N ALA A 237 -11.12 -3.72 -8.37
CA ALA A 237 -10.95 -4.75 -7.34
C ALA A 237 -11.76 -4.46 -6.07
N GLY A 238 -12.45 -3.31 -5.98
CA GLY A 238 -13.33 -2.97 -4.87
C GLY A 238 -12.65 -2.27 -3.68
N PHE A 239 -11.35 -2.06 -3.70
CA PHE A 239 -10.64 -1.18 -2.75
C PHE A 239 -10.39 0.20 -3.37
N MET A 240 -10.09 1.18 -2.55
CA MET A 240 -9.76 2.53 -3.02
C MET A 240 -8.29 2.62 -3.45
N LEU A 241 -8.01 3.45 -4.44
CA LEU A 241 -6.67 3.93 -4.74
C LEU A 241 -6.57 5.39 -4.30
N GLU A 242 -5.68 5.66 -3.36
CA GLU A 242 -5.24 7.01 -3.03
C GLU A 242 -4.19 7.45 -4.04
N PHE A 243 -4.39 8.63 -4.63
CA PHE A 243 -3.47 9.22 -5.59
C PHE A 243 -2.97 10.54 -5.02
N GLY A 244 -1.69 10.58 -4.64
CA GLY A 244 -1.18 11.62 -3.77
C GLY A 244 0.12 12.28 -4.22
N TYR A 245 0.46 13.36 -3.52
CA TYR A 245 1.65 14.19 -3.71
C TYR A 245 2.12 14.79 -2.39
N ASP A 246 3.43 14.98 -2.24
CA ASP A 246 4.08 15.73 -1.17
C ASP A 246 3.86 15.12 0.24
N GLY A 247 3.91 13.78 0.32
CA GLY A 247 3.99 13.10 1.60
C GLY A 247 5.32 13.38 2.30
N ILE A 248 5.27 13.63 3.62
CA ILE A 248 6.49 13.88 4.38
C ILE A 248 7.38 12.63 4.42
N GLN A 249 8.67 12.88 4.46
CA GLN A 249 9.70 11.87 4.66
C GLN A 249 10.42 12.18 5.99
N PRO A 250 9.96 11.59 7.11
CA PRO A 250 10.57 11.84 8.40
C PRO A 250 12.03 11.39 8.47
N ASP A 251 12.81 12.09 9.26
CA ASP A 251 14.12 11.63 9.72
C ASP A 251 13.90 10.71 10.93
N TRP A 252 14.02 9.42 10.72
CA TRP A 252 13.72 8.41 11.75
C TRP A 252 14.65 8.47 12.97
N ASP A 253 15.84 9.08 12.85
CA ASP A 253 16.75 9.27 13.98
C ASP A 253 16.22 10.27 15.02
N VAL A 254 15.28 11.12 14.61
CA VAL A 254 14.72 12.20 15.47
C VAL A 254 13.19 12.23 15.50
N HIS A 255 12.52 11.45 14.65
CA HIS A 255 11.07 11.38 14.63
C HIS A 255 10.55 10.66 15.89
N GLU A 256 9.60 11.27 16.56
CA GLU A 256 8.82 10.63 17.62
C GLU A 256 7.44 10.29 17.07
N THR A 257 6.91 9.11 17.41
CA THR A 257 5.55 8.69 17.05
C THR A 257 4.55 9.78 17.39
N THR A 258 3.82 10.26 16.38
CA THR A 258 2.80 11.30 16.57
C THR A 258 1.43 10.70 16.91
N ASN A 259 0.49 11.55 17.33
CA ASN A 259 -0.90 11.17 17.54
C ASN A 259 -1.77 12.22 16.84
N SER A 260 -2.21 11.90 15.62
CA SER A 260 -3.06 12.79 14.85
C SER A 260 -4.48 12.82 15.41
N GLU A 261 -5.03 14.02 15.59
CA GLU A 261 -6.35 14.23 16.18
C GLU A 261 -7.48 14.20 15.13
N ALA A 262 -7.13 14.29 13.85
CA ALA A 262 -8.06 14.24 12.74
C ALA A 262 -7.39 13.66 11.48
N PRO A 263 -8.16 13.09 10.55
CA PRO A 263 -7.58 12.50 9.33
C PRO A 263 -6.99 13.54 8.39
N SER A 264 -7.51 14.78 8.40
CA SER A 264 -7.10 15.81 7.44
C SER A 264 -7.19 17.21 8.02
N TYR A 265 -6.31 18.11 7.56
CA TYR A 265 -6.42 19.54 7.81
C TYR A 265 -7.62 20.17 7.10
N TRP A 266 -7.95 19.64 5.90
CA TRP A 266 -9.05 20.09 5.06
C TRP A 266 -9.32 19.06 3.96
N GLY A 267 -10.52 19.10 3.38
CA GLY A 267 -10.94 18.20 2.32
C GLY A 267 -11.16 16.77 2.79
N HIS A 268 -10.94 15.81 1.91
CA HIS A 268 -11.21 14.37 2.12
C HIS A 268 -12.64 14.11 2.60
N GLU A 269 -13.60 14.68 1.88
CA GLU A 269 -15.00 14.34 2.11
C GLU A 269 -15.27 12.97 1.50
N PHE A 270 -15.44 11.96 2.35
CA PHE A 270 -15.67 10.58 1.93
C PHE A 270 -17.08 10.39 1.40
N ASN A 271 -17.18 9.75 0.24
CA ASN A 271 -18.40 9.34 -0.43
C ASN A 271 -18.25 7.87 -0.84
N MET A 272 -18.55 6.97 0.09
CA MET A 272 -18.41 5.54 -0.18
C MET A 272 -19.49 5.08 -1.14
N PRO A 273 -19.20 4.15 -2.10
CA PRO A 273 -20.21 3.60 -2.97
C PRO A 273 -21.28 2.89 -2.15
N GLU A 274 -22.53 2.97 -2.60
CA GLU A 274 -23.61 2.16 -2.02
C GLU A 274 -23.29 0.67 -2.20
N ALA A 275 -23.47 -0.12 -1.13
CA ALA A 275 -23.16 -1.54 -1.06
C ALA A 275 -24.05 -2.40 -1.97
#